data_0de853bec7e0589a83c1649ea79a61c8
#
_entry.id   0de853bec7e0589a83c1649ea79a61c8
#
_cell.length_a   1.000
_cell.length_b   1.000
_cell.length_c   1.000
_cell.angle_alpha   90.00
_cell.angle_beta   90.00
_cell.angle_gamma   90.00
#
_symmetry.space_group_name_H-M   'P 1'
#
loop_
_entity.id
_entity.type
_entity.pdbx_description
1 polymer ?
#
loop_
_entity_poly.entity_id
_entity_poly.type
_entity_poly.pdbx_seq_one_letter_code
_entity_poly.pdbx_strand_id
1 'polypeptide(L)'
;MACLLAMVSNAAAVAQSAPTLPDAVLYGQTKTVQDLLAAGADVNAKDDTGMTPLMVAAVQGHAAIAQLLIRGGADVGLRDKGGATALMRAASANRAEVVNVLLANGADANAKDGGGMTALMAAAFGGYVDAVRPLLAHKADATAKDNEGRTALMAAASNGDVAVVQALLAGGADVAAADAAGGTAATYAAASGQAGALEALKTRGAKVGNRELMLAASECHTDVVRALLASGLSPRGNGEGDAPILLAAAHNCVETVALLLDKGADVNARDNDGWTPLIKAAAGGRIELARLLLERGADMDVVDKLERTASMYAGLPGREDMAALFNAAKARKKP
;
A
#
# COMPACT_ATOMS: atom_id res chain seq x y z
N MET A 1 69.61 1.72 22.49
CA MET A 1 69.26 0.86 21.38
C MET A 1 68.59 -0.43 21.92
N ALA A 2 67.49 -0.33 22.63
CA ALA A 2 66.78 -1.46 23.23
C ALA A 2 65.37 -1.03 23.64
N CYS A 3 64.60 -0.37 22.73
CA CYS A 3 63.26 0.07 23.02
C CYS A 3 62.33 0.09 21.76
N LEU A 4 62.70 -0.70 20.72
CA LEU A 4 61.97 -0.75 19.44
C LEU A 4 61.57 -2.14 18.99
N LEU A 5 61.49 -3.13 19.91
CA LEU A 5 61.16 -4.53 19.56
C LEU A 5 60.01 -5.11 20.39
N ALA A 6 59.11 -4.27 20.97
CA ALA A 6 57.99 -4.73 21.76
C ALA A 6 56.62 -4.23 21.24
N MET A 7 56.50 -3.85 19.98
CA MET A 7 55.21 -3.41 19.37
C MET A 7 54.78 -4.24 18.15
N VAL A 8 55.19 -5.47 17.99
CA VAL A 8 54.76 -6.37 16.90
C VAL A 8 54.39 -7.75 17.45
N SER A 9 53.52 -7.78 18.46
CA SER A 9 52.90 -9.07 18.82
C SER A 9 51.65 -8.87 19.66
N ASN A 10 50.79 -7.95 19.26
CA ASN A 10 49.43 -7.91 19.78
C ASN A 10 48.41 -7.72 18.62
N ALA A 11 48.64 -8.40 17.51
CA ALA A 11 47.57 -8.90 16.70
C ALA A 11 46.97 -10.07 17.47
N ALA A 12 46.33 -9.75 18.61
CA ALA A 12 45.51 -10.71 19.31
C ALA A 12 44.51 -11.25 18.27
N ALA A 13 44.65 -12.54 18.01
CA ALA A 13 43.69 -13.36 17.38
C ALA A 13 42.32 -13.00 18.02
N VAL A 14 41.53 -12.21 17.34
CA VAL A 14 40.09 -12.31 17.46
C VAL A 14 39.85 -13.75 17.10
N ALA A 15 39.64 -14.60 18.10
CA ALA A 15 39.23 -15.96 17.93
C ALA A 15 37.95 -15.85 17.06
N GLN A 16 38.10 -16.02 15.75
CA GLN A 16 36.95 -16.20 14.87
C GLN A 16 36.34 -17.50 15.38
N SER A 17 35.24 -17.37 16.12
CA SER A 17 34.40 -18.52 16.45
C SER A 17 34.18 -19.29 15.15
N ALA A 18 34.34 -20.61 15.19
CA ALA A 18 34.08 -21.42 14.00
C ALA A 18 32.72 -21.01 13.41
N PRO A 19 32.61 -20.84 12.08
CA PRO A 19 31.38 -20.36 11.47
C PRO A 19 30.24 -21.28 11.87
N THR A 20 29.15 -20.70 12.35
CA THR A 20 27.91 -21.45 12.65
C THR A 20 27.15 -21.74 11.37
N LEU A 21 26.25 -22.71 11.40
CA LEU A 21 25.40 -22.99 10.22
C LEU A 21 24.58 -21.78 9.80
N PRO A 22 23.92 -21.01 10.71
CA PRO A 22 23.23 -19.78 10.33
C PRO A 22 24.16 -18.73 9.68
N ASP A 23 25.37 -18.53 10.18
CA ASP A 23 26.33 -17.58 9.60
C ASP A 23 26.75 -18.01 8.18
N ALA A 24 27.09 -19.29 8.01
CA ALA A 24 27.46 -19.83 6.70
C ALA A 24 26.32 -19.68 5.67
N VAL A 25 25.07 -19.86 6.10
CA VAL A 25 23.89 -19.66 5.27
C VAL A 25 23.70 -18.18 4.96
N LEU A 26 23.79 -17.30 5.97
CA LEU A 26 23.63 -15.84 5.80
C LEU A 26 24.58 -15.28 4.74
N TYR A 27 25.85 -15.74 4.75
CA TYR A 27 26.87 -15.27 3.81
C TYR A 27 26.95 -16.09 2.51
N GLY A 28 26.05 -17.03 2.29
CA GLY A 28 26.00 -17.82 1.05
C GLY A 28 27.19 -18.81 0.87
N GLN A 29 27.82 -19.23 1.95
CA GLN A 29 29.01 -20.07 1.94
C GLN A 29 28.65 -21.56 1.72
N THR A 30 28.27 -21.91 0.51
CA THR A 30 27.70 -23.22 0.16
C THR A 30 28.58 -24.40 0.62
N LYS A 31 29.92 -24.31 0.44
CA LYS A 31 30.82 -25.37 0.88
C LYS A 31 30.84 -25.51 2.40
N THR A 32 30.93 -24.40 3.13
CA THR A 32 30.89 -24.39 4.61
C THR A 32 29.58 -24.98 5.12
N VAL A 33 28.44 -24.67 4.48
CA VAL A 33 27.12 -25.25 4.80
C VAL A 33 27.18 -26.78 4.63
N GLN A 34 27.76 -27.29 3.52
CA GLN A 34 27.92 -28.74 3.30
C GLN A 34 28.76 -29.40 4.38
N ASP A 35 29.91 -28.79 4.69
CA ASP A 35 30.86 -29.34 5.68
C ASP A 35 30.23 -29.38 7.09
N LEU A 36 29.48 -28.32 7.46
CA LEU A 36 28.76 -28.23 8.75
C LEU A 36 27.62 -29.25 8.86
N LEU A 37 26.86 -29.45 7.79
CA LEU A 37 25.80 -30.48 7.76
C LEU A 37 26.37 -31.87 7.86
N ALA A 38 27.50 -32.14 7.17
CA ALA A 38 28.22 -33.41 7.26
C ALA A 38 28.81 -33.66 8.67
N ALA A 39 29.17 -32.58 9.38
CA ALA A 39 29.63 -32.64 10.78
C ALA A 39 28.48 -32.79 11.80
N GLY A 40 27.20 -32.86 11.35
CA GLY A 40 26.06 -33.08 12.22
C GLY A 40 25.47 -31.79 12.82
N ALA A 41 25.71 -30.63 12.21
CA ALA A 41 25.07 -29.39 12.65
C ALA A 41 23.54 -29.52 12.58
N ASP A 42 22.83 -29.01 13.59
CA ASP A 42 21.37 -29.02 13.62
C ASP A 42 20.80 -28.12 12.52
N VAL A 43 20.25 -28.74 11.47
CA VAL A 43 19.67 -28.07 10.30
C VAL A 43 18.42 -27.27 10.63
N ASN A 44 17.77 -27.57 11.76
CA ASN A 44 16.53 -26.95 12.23
C ASN A 44 16.72 -26.03 13.45
N ALA A 45 17.98 -25.76 13.85
CA ALA A 45 18.28 -24.86 14.96
C ALA A 45 17.61 -23.49 14.75
N LYS A 46 16.98 -22.98 15.81
CA LYS A 46 16.32 -21.68 15.78
C LYS A 46 17.17 -20.62 16.47
N ASP A 47 17.25 -19.45 15.87
CA ASP A 47 17.81 -18.26 16.53
C ASP A 47 16.83 -17.65 17.54
N ASP A 48 17.24 -16.52 18.15
CA ASP A 48 16.43 -15.79 19.14
C ASP A 48 15.10 -15.24 18.57
N THR A 49 14.97 -15.16 17.25
CA THR A 49 13.72 -14.75 16.58
C THR A 49 12.86 -15.94 16.15
N GLY A 50 13.39 -17.14 16.33
CA GLY A 50 12.78 -18.39 15.90
C GLY A 50 13.07 -18.75 14.45
N MET A 51 13.96 -18.01 13.78
CA MET A 51 14.33 -18.30 12.38
C MET A 51 15.25 -19.51 12.31
N THR A 52 14.97 -20.39 11.35
CA THR A 52 15.82 -21.54 11.00
C THR A 52 16.82 -21.16 9.91
N PRO A 53 17.90 -21.95 9.70
CA PRO A 53 18.81 -21.77 8.57
C PRO A 53 18.08 -21.72 7.21
N LEU A 54 17.02 -22.51 7.03
CA LEU A 54 16.21 -22.50 5.82
C LEU A 54 15.47 -21.16 5.63
N MET A 55 14.97 -20.53 6.71
CA MET A 55 14.36 -19.20 6.64
C MET A 55 15.39 -18.11 6.31
N VAL A 56 16.61 -18.22 6.84
CA VAL A 56 17.71 -17.30 6.49
C VAL A 56 18.05 -17.45 5.00
N ALA A 57 18.24 -18.68 4.50
CA ALA A 57 18.44 -18.93 3.07
C ALA A 57 17.31 -18.37 2.21
N ALA A 58 16.08 -18.47 2.71
CA ALA A 58 14.87 -17.95 2.04
C ALA A 58 14.88 -16.44 1.89
N VAL A 59 15.21 -15.69 2.95
CA VAL A 59 15.33 -14.23 2.90
C VAL A 59 16.46 -13.79 1.97
N GLN A 60 17.61 -14.44 2.06
CA GLN A 60 18.79 -14.09 1.27
C GLN A 60 18.67 -14.47 -0.21
N GLY A 61 17.80 -15.42 -0.55
CA GLY A 61 17.62 -15.90 -1.92
C GLY A 61 18.63 -16.99 -2.31
N HIS A 62 19.22 -17.68 -1.35
CA HIS A 62 20.22 -18.72 -1.60
C HIS A 62 19.56 -20.06 -1.97
N ALA A 63 19.03 -20.18 -3.19
CA ALA A 63 18.28 -21.35 -3.64
C ALA A 63 19.08 -22.67 -3.54
N ALA A 64 20.36 -22.65 -3.92
CA ALA A 64 21.24 -23.82 -3.82
C ALA A 64 21.42 -24.26 -2.34
N ILE A 65 21.59 -23.31 -1.43
CA ILE A 65 21.71 -23.60 0.02
C ILE A 65 20.36 -24.09 0.57
N ALA A 66 19.24 -23.48 0.19
CA ALA A 66 17.92 -23.96 0.58
C ALA A 66 17.73 -25.44 0.18
N GLN A 67 18.10 -25.79 -1.05
CA GLN A 67 18.05 -27.19 -1.51
C GLN A 67 18.99 -28.13 -0.72
N LEU A 68 20.20 -27.66 -0.34
CA LEU A 68 21.11 -28.42 0.50
C LEU A 68 20.53 -28.65 1.91
N LEU A 69 19.99 -27.60 2.53
CA LEU A 69 19.35 -27.69 3.85
C LEU A 69 18.17 -28.68 3.84
N ILE A 70 17.32 -28.60 2.81
CA ILE A 70 16.19 -29.53 2.67
C ILE A 70 16.67 -30.99 2.51
N ARG A 71 17.68 -31.23 1.68
CA ARG A 71 18.28 -32.56 1.56
C ARG A 71 18.93 -33.02 2.87
N GLY A 72 19.45 -32.12 3.69
CA GLY A 72 19.97 -32.37 5.02
C GLY A 72 18.91 -32.55 6.11
N GLY A 73 17.60 -32.55 5.75
CA GLY A 73 16.51 -32.80 6.68
C GLY A 73 15.88 -31.51 7.27
N ALA A 74 16.08 -30.35 6.63
CA ALA A 74 15.39 -29.15 7.06
C ALA A 74 13.86 -29.31 6.89
N ASP A 75 13.12 -29.03 7.95
CA ASP A 75 11.67 -29.02 7.93
C ASP A 75 11.16 -27.71 7.31
N VAL A 76 10.53 -27.82 6.14
CA VAL A 76 9.97 -26.68 5.38
C VAL A 76 8.77 -26.04 6.07
N GLY A 77 8.12 -26.74 6.99
CA GLY A 77 6.92 -26.30 7.71
C GLY A 77 7.21 -25.56 9.02
N LEU A 78 8.46 -25.48 9.46
CA LEU A 78 8.78 -24.77 10.69
C LEU A 78 8.38 -23.30 10.61
N ARG A 79 8.03 -22.75 11.79
CA ARG A 79 7.56 -21.39 11.95
C ARG A 79 8.47 -20.61 12.89
N ASP A 80 8.73 -19.35 12.58
CA ASP A 80 9.39 -18.41 13.49
C ASP A 80 8.44 -17.91 14.59
N LYS A 81 8.89 -16.98 15.43
CA LYS A 81 8.07 -16.43 16.53
C LYS A 81 6.83 -15.67 16.05
N GLY A 82 6.84 -15.14 14.82
CA GLY A 82 5.69 -14.50 14.17
C GLY A 82 4.73 -15.48 13.48
N GLY A 83 5.08 -16.76 13.49
CA GLY A 83 4.32 -17.80 12.78
C GLY A 83 4.65 -17.93 11.30
N ALA A 84 5.62 -17.16 10.78
CA ALA A 84 5.98 -17.17 9.37
C ALA A 84 6.84 -18.40 9.03
N THR A 85 6.59 -19.01 7.86
CA THR A 85 7.36 -20.11 7.29
C THR A 85 8.48 -19.59 6.38
N ALA A 86 9.41 -20.50 5.99
CA ALA A 86 10.44 -20.17 5.00
C ALA A 86 9.85 -19.70 3.66
N LEU A 87 8.70 -20.26 3.24
CA LEU A 87 7.99 -19.85 2.02
C LEU A 87 7.50 -18.41 2.12
N MET A 88 6.91 -18.01 3.24
CA MET A 88 6.48 -16.62 3.48
C MET A 88 7.67 -15.66 3.46
N ARG A 89 8.78 -16.05 4.05
CA ARG A 89 10.03 -15.26 4.06
C ARG A 89 10.61 -15.10 2.66
N ALA A 90 10.65 -16.16 1.84
CA ALA A 90 11.06 -16.09 0.44
C ALA A 90 10.13 -15.20 -0.40
N ALA A 91 8.83 -15.33 -0.20
CA ALA A 91 7.81 -14.56 -0.92
C ALA A 91 7.90 -13.06 -0.58
N SER A 92 8.03 -12.70 0.71
CA SER A 92 8.18 -11.32 1.16
C SER A 92 9.49 -10.65 0.74
N ALA A 93 10.52 -11.45 0.45
CA ALA A 93 11.84 -10.98 -0.01
C ALA A 93 12.00 -11.05 -1.54
N ASN A 94 10.96 -11.37 -2.30
CA ASN A 94 11.00 -11.56 -3.76
C ASN A 94 12.04 -12.60 -4.22
N ARG A 95 12.11 -13.74 -3.55
CA ARG A 95 13.09 -14.80 -3.88
C ARG A 95 12.39 -15.92 -4.67
N ALA A 96 12.00 -15.63 -5.91
CA ALA A 96 11.19 -16.53 -6.73
C ALA A 96 11.81 -17.92 -6.91
N GLU A 97 13.14 -18.03 -7.04
CA GLU A 97 13.83 -19.33 -7.14
C GLU A 97 13.67 -20.15 -5.84
N VAL A 98 13.81 -19.49 -4.67
CA VAL A 98 13.63 -20.17 -3.38
C VAL A 98 12.15 -20.54 -3.17
N VAL A 99 11.20 -19.68 -3.60
CA VAL A 99 9.78 -20.01 -3.60
C VAL A 99 9.52 -21.31 -4.37
N ASN A 100 10.09 -21.44 -5.58
CA ASN A 100 9.98 -22.67 -6.36
C ASN A 100 10.61 -23.89 -5.66
N VAL A 101 11.80 -23.73 -5.08
CA VAL A 101 12.48 -24.81 -4.34
C VAL A 101 11.61 -25.28 -3.17
N LEU A 102 11.07 -24.36 -2.38
CA LEU A 102 10.24 -24.69 -1.21
C LEU A 102 8.94 -25.39 -1.61
N LEU A 103 8.23 -24.86 -2.61
CA LEU A 103 6.98 -25.45 -3.11
C LEU A 103 7.20 -26.85 -3.71
N ALA A 104 8.29 -27.05 -4.48
CA ALA A 104 8.65 -28.34 -5.04
C ALA A 104 9.00 -29.39 -3.95
N ASN A 105 9.37 -28.93 -2.75
CA ASN A 105 9.68 -29.80 -1.61
C ASN A 105 8.56 -29.83 -0.55
N GLY A 106 7.33 -29.51 -0.95
CA GLY A 106 6.12 -29.73 -0.13
C GLY A 106 5.83 -28.62 0.89
N ALA A 107 6.38 -27.42 0.74
CA ALA A 107 5.98 -26.29 1.57
C ALA A 107 4.48 -25.99 1.33
N ASP A 108 3.72 -25.79 2.41
CA ASP A 108 2.30 -25.44 2.34
C ASP A 108 2.14 -24.00 1.82
N ALA A 109 1.63 -23.85 0.58
CA ALA A 109 1.39 -22.57 -0.07
C ALA A 109 0.32 -21.73 0.67
N ASN A 110 -0.54 -22.40 1.48
CA ASN A 110 -1.67 -21.80 2.17
C ASN A 110 -1.45 -21.63 3.69
N ALA A 111 -0.23 -21.92 4.17
CA ALA A 111 0.11 -21.63 5.55
C ALA A 111 -0.18 -20.18 5.90
N LYS A 112 -0.66 -19.93 7.13
CA LYS A 112 -0.92 -18.59 7.66
C LYS A 112 0.00 -18.29 8.82
N ASP A 113 0.55 -17.09 8.89
CA ASP A 113 1.28 -16.60 10.06
C ASP A 113 0.35 -16.16 11.20
N GLY A 114 0.90 -15.55 12.26
CA GLY A 114 0.13 -15.07 13.41
C GLY A 114 -0.90 -13.98 13.07
N GLY A 115 -0.69 -13.23 11.98
CA GLY A 115 -1.61 -12.23 11.44
C GLY A 115 -2.62 -12.79 10.43
N GLY A 116 -2.56 -14.08 10.14
CA GLY A 116 -3.37 -14.71 9.11
C GLY A 116 -2.83 -14.50 7.69
N MET A 117 -1.65 -13.90 7.54
CA MET A 117 -1.03 -13.64 6.23
C MET A 117 -0.51 -14.93 5.60
N THR A 118 -0.70 -15.08 4.28
CA THR A 118 -0.13 -16.16 3.47
C THR A 118 1.09 -15.68 2.69
N ALA A 119 1.87 -16.61 2.14
CA ALA A 119 2.98 -16.28 1.24
C ALA A 119 2.52 -15.47 0.01
N LEU A 120 1.32 -15.77 -0.52
CA LEU A 120 0.73 -15.05 -1.65
C LEU A 120 0.41 -13.59 -1.28
N MET A 121 -0.14 -13.35 -0.08
CA MET A 121 -0.39 -11.99 0.42
C MET A 121 0.91 -11.21 0.59
N ALA A 122 1.95 -11.83 1.16
CA ALA A 122 3.25 -11.21 1.34
C ALA A 122 3.91 -10.81 0.00
N ALA A 123 3.84 -11.69 -1.01
CA ALA A 123 4.32 -11.40 -2.36
C ALA A 123 3.52 -10.29 -3.03
N ALA A 124 2.19 -10.32 -2.89
CA ALA A 124 1.29 -9.30 -3.46
C ALA A 124 1.50 -7.93 -2.82
N PHE A 125 1.70 -7.87 -1.51
CA PHE A 125 2.01 -6.63 -0.78
C PHE A 125 3.33 -6.00 -1.26
N GLY A 126 4.33 -6.82 -1.62
CA GLY A 126 5.59 -6.33 -2.18
C GLY A 126 5.56 -6.01 -3.67
N GLY A 127 4.47 -6.29 -4.38
CA GLY A 127 4.39 -6.14 -5.85
C GLY A 127 5.20 -7.20 -6.62
N TYR A 128 5.50 -8.34 -6.01
CA TYR A 128 6.44 -9.32 -6.52
C TYR A 128 5.78 -10.36 -7.44
N VAL A 129 5.53 -9.98 -8.68
CA VAL A 129 4.86 -10.84 -9.68
C VAL A 129 5.60 -12.17 -9.91
N ASP A 130 6.93 -12.16 -9.82
CA ASP A 130 7.75 -13.36 -10.01
C ASP A 130 7.63 -14.37 -8.85
N ALA A 131 7.28 -13.90 -7.65
CA ALA A 131 6.93 -14.77 -6.52
C ALA A 131 5.43 -15.16 -6.54
N VAL A 132 4.55 -14.27 -6.99
CA VAL A 132 3.10 -14.52 -7.09
C VAL A 132 2.77 -15.65 -8.07
N ARG A 133 3.38 -15.66 -9.25
CA ARG A 133 3.09 -16.66 -10.30
C ARG A 133 3.36 -18.11 -9.85
N PRO A 134 4.52 -18.46 -9.31
CA PRO A 134 4.76 -19.83 -8.83
C PRO A 134 3.85 -20.21 -7.66
N LEU A 135 3.52 -19.29 -6.75
CA LEU A 135 2.56 -19.57 -5.67
C LEU A 135 1.20 -19.97 -6.25
N LEU A 136 0.66 -19.22 -7.19
CA LEU A 136 -0.60 -19.53 -7.85
C LEU A 136 -0.53 -20.85 -8.65
N ALA A 137 0.59 -21.12 -9.34
CA ALA A 137 0.81 -22.37 -10.07
C ALA A 137 0.81 -23.59 -9.13
N HIS A 138 1.22 -23.42 -7.88
CA HIS A 138 1.18 -24.45 -6.83
C HIS A 138 -0.07 -24.34 -5.94
N LYS A 139 -1.16 -23.78 -6.49
CA LYS A 139 -2.51 -23.74 -5.88
C LYS A 139 -2.57 -22.94 -4.56
N ALA A 140 -1.77 -21.87 -4.43
CA ALA A 140 -2.02 -20.91 -3.37
C ALA A 140 -3.43 -20.34 -3.53
N ASP A 141 -4.16 -20.26 -2.43
CA ASP A 141 -5.53 -19.76 -2.39
C ASP A 141 -5.56 -18.24 -2.57
N ALA A 142 -5.94 -17.78 -3.76
CA ALA A 142 -6.06 -16.37 -4.09
C ALA A 142 -7.22 -15.67 -3.35
N THR A 143 -8.13 -16.44 -2.73
CA THR A 143 -9.27 -15.91 -1.96
C THR A 143 -9.02 -15.85 -0.46
N ALA A 144 -7.86 -16.35 0.00
CA ALA A 144 -7.50 -16.34 1.40
C ALA A 144 -7.59 -14.92 2.01
N LYS A 145 -8.02 -14.86 3.26
CA LYS A 145 -8.13 -13.62 4.04
C LYS A 145 -7.23 -13.67 5.26
N ASP A 146 -6.60 -12.54 5.58
CA ASP A 146 -5.91 -12.34 6.86
C ASP A 146 -6.91 -12.10 8.01
N ASN A 147 -6.42 -11.79 9.21
CA ASN A 147 -7.26 -11.57 10.39
C ASN A 147 -8.14 -10.33 10.30
N GLU A 148 -7.82 -9.37 9.42
CA GLU A 148 -8.65 -8.18 9.14
C GLU A 148 -9.57 -8.38 7.92
N GLY A 149 -9.58 -9.57 7.35
CA GLY A 149 -10.38 -9.91 6.17
C GLY A 149 -9.77 -9.43 4.86
N ARG A 150 -8.53 -8.94 4.85
CA ARG A 150 -7.84 -8.45 3.64
C ARG A 150 -7.34 -9.62 2.80
N THR A 151 -7.33 -9.44 1.48
CA THR A 151 -6.87 -10.41 0.49
C THR A 151 -5.57 -9.95 -0.20
N ALA A 152 -4.90 -10.87 -0.87
CA ALA A 152 -3.75 -10.53 -1.73
C ALA A 152 -4.11 -9.50 -2.82
N LEU A 153 -5.35 -9.58 -3.36
CA LEU A 153 -5.82 -8.65 -4.38
C LEU A 153 -5.96 -7.21 -3.85
N MET A 154 -6.41 -7.04 -2.59
CA MET A 154 -6.49 -5.72 -1.95
C MET A 154 -5.11 -5.10 -1.76
N ALA A 155 -4.11 -5.90 -1.35
CA ALA A 155 -2.73 -5.44 -1.21
C ALA A 155 -2.14 -5.00 -2.55
N ALA A 156 -2.27 -5.82 -3.60
CA ALA A 156 -1.80 -5.49 -4.94
C ALA A 156 -2.49 -4.25 -5.52
N ALA A 157 -3.79 -4.10 -5.26
CA ALA A 157 -4.58 -2.94 -5.69
C ALA A 157 -4.13 -1.65 -5.02
N SER A 158 -3.83 -1.69 -3.71
CA SER A 158 -3.30 -0.55 -2.96
C SER A 158 -1.95 -0.08 -3.46
N ASN A 159 -1.06 -1.03 -3.84
CA ASN A 159 0.26 -0.71 -4.39
C ASN A 159 0.21 -0.25 -5.87
N GLY A 160 -0.88 -0.52 -6.57
CA GLY A 160 -1.03 -0.19 -7.99
C GLY A 160 -0.30 -1.16 -8.94
N ASP A 161 0.09 -2.33 -8.47
CA ASP A 161 0.82 -3.30 -9.28
C ASP A 161 -0.12 -4.07 -10.22
N VAL A 162 -0.32 -3.52 -11.41
CA VAL A 162 -1.26 -4.06 -12.42
C VAL A 162 -0.91 -5.50 -12.79
N ALA A 163 0.37 -5.86 -12.86
CA ALA A 163 0.79 -7.21 -13.23
C ALA A 163 0.40 -8.23 -12.15
N VAL A 164 0.56 -7.87 -10.86
CA VAL A 164 0.13 -8.70 -9.74
C VAL A 164 -1.38 -8.78 -9.66
N VAL A 165 -2.10 -7.66 -9.83
CA VAL A 165 -3.58 -7.63 -9.89
C VAL A 165 -4.08 -8.59 -10.96
N GLN A 166 -3.52 -8.52 -12.17
CA GLN A 166 -3.91 -9.41 -13.28
C GLN A 166 -3.60 -10.89 -12.99
N ALA A 167 -2.44 -11.18 -12.41
CA ALA A 167 -2.06 -12.55 -12.04
C ALA A 167 -3.00 -13.14 -10.99
N LEU A 168 -3.34 -12.35 -9.95
CA LEU A 168 -4.27 -12.77 -8.90
C LEU A 168 -5.69 -13.03 -9.45
N LEU A 169 -6.19 -12.12 -10.30
CA LEU A 169 -7.50 -12.29 -10.94
C LEU A 169 -7.54 -13.51 -11.88
N ALA A 170 -6.45 -13.77 -12.61
CA ALA A 170 -6.31 -14.98 -13.41
C ALA A 170 -6.21 -16.25 -12.53
N GLY A 171 -5.63 -16.13 -11.34
CA GLY A 171 -5.54 -17.18 -10.33
C GLY A 171 -6.81 -17.43 -9.52
N GLY A 172 -7.91 -16.72 -9.82
CA GLY A 172 -9.20 -16.93 -9.18
C GLY A 172 -9.47 -16.05 -7.95
N ALA A 173 -8.73 -14.95 -7.77
CA ALA A 173 -9.04 -13.98 -6.72
C ALA A 173 -10.45 -13.41 -6.91
N ASP A 174 -11.21 -13.32 -5.82
CA ASP A 174 -12.54 -12.71 -5.82
C ASP A 174 -12.43 -11.19 -5.88
N VAL A 175 -12.83 -10.62 -7.02
CA VAL A 175 -12.81 -9.16 -7.24
C VAL A 175 -13.78 -8.40 -6.33
N ALA A 176 -14.81 -9.09 -5.80
CA ALA A 176 -15.84 -8.51 -4.95
C ALA A 176 -15.58 -8.75 -3.45
N ALA A 177 -14.51 -9.49 -3.10
CA ALA A 177 -14.17 -9.73 -1.70
C ALA A 177 -14.04 -8.40 -0.95
N ALA A 178 -14.63 -8.37 0.26
CA ALA A 178 -14.53 -7.23 1.17
C ALA A 178 -13.81 -7.63 2.46
N ASP A 179 -13.06 -6.70 3.02
CA ASP A 179 -12.46 -6.81 4.35
C ASP A 179 -13.49 -6.56 5.47
N ALA A 180 -13.06 -6.55 6.72
CA ALA A 180 -13.92 -6.33 7.88
C ALA A 180 -14.56 -4.93 7.90
N ALA A 181 -13.96 -3.93 7.22
CA ALA A 181 -14.51 -2.56 7.10
C ALA A 181 -15.36 -2.38 5.82
N GLY A 182 -15.59 -3.46 5.07
CA GLY A 182 -16.30 -3.43 3.79
C GLY A 182 -15.49 -2.84 2.64
N GLY A 183 -14.16 -2.71 2.79
CA GLY A 183 -13.25 -2.27 1.73
C GLY A 183 -12.99 -3.39 0.73
N THR A 184 -13.12 -3.10 -0.57
CA THR A 184 -12.78 -4.02 -1.67
C THR A 184 -11.45 -3.63 -2.31
N ALA A 185 -10.90 -4.47 -3.20
CA ALA A 185 -9.70 -4.12 -3.97
C ALA A 185 -9.88 -2.79 -4.74
N ALA A 186 -11.07 -2.52 -5.28
CA ALA A 186 -11.37 -1.25 -5.93
C ALA A 186 -11.33 -0.06 -4.96
N THR A 187 -11.82 -0.24 -3.73
CA THR A 187 -11.74 0.77 -2.66
C THR A 187 -10.29 1.09 -2.32
N TYR A 188 -9.44 0.06 -2.17
CA TYR A 188 -8.00 0.24 -1.91
C TYR A 188 -7.28 0.94 -3.06
N ALA A 189 -7.55 0.55 -4.31
CA ALA A 189 -6.99 1.22 -5.48
C ALA A 189 -7.39 2.70 -5.55
N ALA A 190 -8.65 3.01 -5.25
CA ALA A 190 -9.16 4.38 -5.27
C ALA A 190 -8.55 5.23 -4.16
N ALA A 191 -8.45 4.70 -2.93
CA ALA A 191 -7.87 5.38 -1.78
C ALA A 191 -6.36 5.64 -1.94
N SER A 192 -5.66 4.78 -2.70
CA SER A 192 -4.21 4.90 -2.93
C SER A 192 -3.84 5.57 -4.26
N GLY A 193 -4.80 6.08 -5.01
CA GLY A 193 -4.53 6.79 -6.27
C GLY A 193 -4.16 5.90 -7.46
N GLN A 194 -4.46 4.61 -7.41
CA GLN A 194 -3.98 3.61 -8.35
C GLN A 194 -4.95 3.41 -9.53
N ALA A 195 -5.01 4.40 -10.43
CA ALA A 195 -5.93 4.39 -11.58
C ALA A 195 -5.76 3.15 -12.48
N GLY A 196 -4.53 2.70 -12.72
CA GLY A 196 -4.25 1.52 -13.54
C GLY A 196 -4.77 0.22 -12.91
N ALA A 197 -4.58 0.05 -11.60
CA ALA A 197 -5.11 -1.10 -10.87
C ALA A 197 -6.65 -1.07 -10.83
N LEU A 198 -7.24 0.11 -10.60
CA LEU A 198 -8.69 0.30 -10.60
C LEU A 198 -9.30 -0.10 -11.97
N GLU A 199 -8.67 0.30 -13.07
CA GLU A 199 -9.13 -0.07 -14.40
C GLU A 199 -9.01 -1.58 -14.66
N ALA A 200 -7.90 -2.20 -14.25
CA ALA A 200 -7.74 -3.64 -14.32
C ALA A 200 -8.80 -4.41 -13.52
N LEU A 201 -9.17 -3.91 -12.35
CA LEU A 201 -10.24 -4.48 -11.53
C LEU A 201 -11.62 -4.31 -12.19
N LYS A 202 -11.92 -3.13 -12.75
CA LYS A 202 -13.19 -2.86 -13.45
C LYS A 202 -13.37 -3.77 -14.65
N THR A 203 -12.33 -4.02 -15.44
CA THR A 203 -12.41 -4.95 -16.60
C THR A 203 -12.74 -6.38 -16.19
N ARG A 204 -12.56 -6.72 -14.92
CA ARG A 204 -12.91 -8.02 -14.32
C ARG A 204 -14.17 -7.98 -13.46
N GLY A 205 -14.97 -6.91 -13.59
CA GLY A 205 -16.29 -6.79 -12.98
C GLY A 205 -16.29 -6.19 -11.57
N ALA A 206 -15.22 -5.56 -11.12
CA ALA A 206 -15.23 -4.80 -9.88
C ALA A 206 -16.32 -3.72 -9.94
N LYS A 207 -17.18 -3.69 -8.93
CA LYS A 207 -18.15 -2.62 -8.77
C LYS A 207 -17.45 -1.40 -8.17
N VAL A 208 -17.68 -0.26 -8.75
CA VAL A 208 -17.23 1.04 -8.26
C VAL A 208 -18.43 1.95 -8.07
N GLY A 209 -18.37 2.83 -7.09
CA GLY A 209 -19.48 3.70 -6.75
C GLY A 209 -19.03 5.02 -6.15
N ASN A 210 -19.98 5.68 -5.48
CA ASN A 210 -19.71 6.97 -4.87
C ASN A 210 -18.64 6.89 -3.76
N ARG A 211 -18.53 5.75 -3.06
CA ARG A 211 -17.50 5.55 -2.02
C ARG A 211 -16.08 5.73 -2.58
N GLU A 212 -15.77 5.07 -3.70
CA GLU A 212 -14.47 5.16 -4.37
C GLU A 212 -14.21 6.57 -4.89
N LEU A 213 -15.24 7.23 -5.44
CA LEU A 213 -15.14 8.62 -5.91
C LEU A 213 -14.84 9.58 -4.76
N MET A 214 -15.52 9.42 -3.63
CA MET A 214 -15.33 10.24 -2.43
C MET A 214 -13.92 10.07 -1.85
N LEU A 215 -13.44 8.83 -1.74
CA LEU A 215 -12.09 8.53 -1.27
C LEU A 215 -11.04 9.16 -2.18
N ALA A 216 -11.15 8.94 -3.49
CA ALA A 216 -10.22 9.51 -4.45
C ALA A 216 -10.23 11.06 -4.44
N ALA A 217 -11.39 11.66 -4.25
CA ALA A 217 -11.53 13.12 -4.16
C ALA A 217 -10.92 13.67 -2.86
N SER A 218 -11.07 12.98 -1.73
CA SER A 218 -10.49 13.40 -0.45
C SER A 218 -8.97 13.33 -0.44
N GLU A 219 -8.39 12.34 -1.11
CA GLU A 219 -6.95 12.10 -1.17
C GLU A 219 -6.25 12.80 -2.37
N CYS A 220 -6.97 13.67 -3.08
CA CYS A 220 -6.47 14.41 -4.26
C CYS A 220 -6.03 13.52 -5.44
N HIS A 221 -6.58 12.33 -5.58
CA HIS A 221 -6.25 11.39 -6.65
C HIS A 221 -7.00 11.72 -7.94
N THR A 222 -6.61 12.82 -8.60
CA THR A 222 -7.30 13.38 -9.78
C THR A 222 -7.46 12.38 -10.91
N ASP A 223 -6.48 11.52 -11.17
CA ASP A 223 -6.55 10.52 -12.25
C ASP A 223 -7.58 9.43 -11.95
N VAL A 224 -7.68 9.00 -10.69
CA VAL A 224 -8.72 8.05 -10.25
C VAL A 224 -10.11 8.69 -10.35
N VAL A 225 -10.27 9.95 -9.90
CA VAL A 225 -11.51 10.71 -10.06
C VAL A 225 -11.89 10.79 -11.54
N ARG A 226 -10.95 11.09 -12.43
CA ARG A 226 -11.16 11.14 -13.87
C ARG A 226 -11.65 9.80 -14.43
N ALA A 227 -11.02 8.69 -14.04
CA ALA A 227 -11.39 7.33 -14.46
C ALA A 227 -12.79 6.94 -13.97
N LEU A 228 -13.14 7.30 -12.73
CA LEU A 228 -14.45 7.03 -12.14
C LEU A 228 -15.57 7.84 -12.81
N LEU A 229 -15.33 9.13 -13.06
CA LEU A 229 -16.29 9.98 -13.78
C LEU A 229 -16.47 9.53 -15.25
N ALA A 230 -15.39 9.06 -15.90
CA ALA A 230 -15.47 8.46 -17.24
C ALA A 230 -16.30 7.16 -17.26
N SER A 231 -16.43 6.47 -16.13
CA SER A 231 -17.29 5.29 -15.98
C SER A 231 -18.78 5.63 -15.75
N GLY A 232 -19.14 6.92 -15.79
CA GLY A 232 -20.52 7.37 -15.65
C GLY A 232 -20.96 7.72 -14.23
N LEU A 233 -20.02 7.76 -13.25
CA LEU A 233 -20.38 8.22 -11.90
C LEU A 233 -20.69 9.72 -11.91
N SER A 234 -21.66 10.12 -11.08
CA SER A 234 -22.08 11.52 -10.97
C SER A 234 -21.01 12.34 -10.21
N PRO A 235 -20.56 13.48 -10.76
CA PRO A 235 -19.66 14.38 -10.03
C PRO A 235 -20.36 15.09 -8.85
N ARG A 236 -21.70 14.98 -8.74
CA ARG A 236 -22.50 15.57 -7.67
C ARG A 236 -22.64 14.67 -6.44
N GLY A 237 -22.11 13.44 -6.51
CA GLY A 237 -22.28 12.45 -5.43
C GLY A 237 -23.74 11.98 -5.30
N ASN A 238 -24.14 11.63 -4.09
CA ASN A 238 -25.48 11.10 -3.78
C ASN A 238 -26.53 12.20 -3.53
N GLY A 239 -26.14 13.47 -3.50
CA GLY A 239 -27.05 14.59 -3.26
C GLY A 239 -27.39 14.89 -1.78
N GLU A 240 -26.84 14.14 -0.84
CA GLU A 240 -27.13 14.27 0.61
C GLU A 240 -25.94 14.80 1.43
N GLY A 241 -25.39 15.95 1.04
CA GLY A 241 -24.31 16.58 1.82
C GLY A 241 -22.91 16.00 1.59
N ASP A 242 -22.79 14.88 0.88
CA ASP A 242 -21.54 14.17 0.60
C ASP A 242 -21.11 14.32 -0.87
N ALA A 243 -20.95 15.54 -1.34
CA ALA A 243 -20.45 15.78 -2.69
C ALA A 243 -18.94 15.66 -2.75
N PRO A 244 -18.35 14.97 -3.76
CA PRO A 244 -16.90 14.82 -3.91
C PRO A 244 -16.14 16.14 -3.89
N ILE A 245 -16.73 17.21 -4.44
CA ILE A 245 -16.13 18.55 -4.46
C ILE A 245 -15.92 19.14 -3.06
N LEU A 246 -16.77 18.80 -2.09
CA LEU A 246 -16.64 19.26 -0.70
C LEU A 246 -15.45 18.61 0.00
N LEU A 247 -15.21 17.33 -0.26
CA LEU A 247 -14.03 16.62 0.28
C LEU A 247 -12.77 17.12 -0.40
N ALA A 248 -12.76 17.22 -1.73
CA ALA A 248 -11.63 17.77 -2.46
C ALA A 248 -11.29 19.20 -2.01
N ALA A 249 -12.31 20.04 -1.78
CA ALA A 249 -12.11 21.38 -1.25
C ALA A 249 -11.61 21.35 0.21
N ALA A 250 -12.10 20.44 1.04
CA ALA A 250 -11.63 20.29 2.41
C ALA A 250 -10.15 19.90 2.52
N HIS A 251 -9.59 19.21 1.55
CA HIS A 251 -8.17 18.79 1.50
C HIS A 251 -7.30 19.63 0.56
N ASN A 252 -7.85 20.75 0.02
CA ASN A 252 -7.14 21.64 -0.90
C ASN A 252 -6.71 21.01 -2.23
N CYS A 253 -7.48 20.06 -2.74
CA CYS A 253 -7.20 19.35 -3.99
C CYS A 253 -7.64 20.20 -5.20
N VAL A 254 -6.88 21.25 -5.50
CA VAL A 254 -7.25 22.27 -6.52
C VAL A 254 -7.55 21.66 -7.88
N GLU A 255 -6.69 20.76 -8.38
CA GLU A 255 -6.86 20.09 -9.67
C GLU A 255 -8.11 19.18 -9.70
N THR A 256 -8.35 18.47 -8.60
CA THR A 256 -9.53 17.61 -8.45
C THR A 256 -10.81 18.44 -8.43
N VAL A 257 -10.81 19.57 -7.72
CA VAL A 257 -11.94 20.51 -7.72
C VAL A 257 -12.19 21.07 -9.12
N ALA A 258 -11.15 21.48 -9.84
CA ALA A 258 -11.27 21.94 -11.22
C ALA A 258 -11.90 20.86 -12.12
N LEU A 259 -11.40 19.63 -12.05
CA LEU A 259 -11.92 18.49 -12.81
C LEU A 259 -13.41 18.23 -12.49
N LEU A 260 -13.77 18.20 -11.20
CA LEU A 260 -15.16 17.97 -10.77
C LEU A 260 -16.10 19.05 -11.31
N LEU A 261 -15.67 20.33 -11.27
CA LEU A 261 -16.45 21.45 -11.83
C LEU A 261 -16.60 21.34 -13.36
N ASP A 262 -15.52 20.97 -14.07
CA ASP A 262 -15.55 20.74 -15.53
C ASP A 262 -16.50 19.59 -15.92
N LYS A 263 -16.73 18.66 -15.01
CA LYS A 263 -17.67 17.54 -15.18
C LYS A 263 -19.07 17.82 -14.64
N GLY A 264 -19.36 19.04 -14.16
CA GLY A 264 -20.69 19.49 -13.76
C GLY A 264 -21.03 19.29 -12.28
N ALA A 265 -20.00 19.20 -11.41
CA ALA A 265 -20.22 19.34 -9.98
C ALA A 265 -20.81 20.73 -9.66
N ASP A 266 -21.63 20.79 -8.62
CA ASP A 266 -22.17 22.05 -8.16
C ASP A 266 -21.11 22.83 -7.37
N VAL A 267 -20.73 24.00 -7.87
CA VAL A 267 -19.76 24.88 -7.22
C VAL A 267 -20.24 25.38 -5.85
N ASN A 268 -21.56 25.39 -5.64
CA ASN A 268 -22.21 25.81 -4.41
C ASN A 268 -22.79 24.62 -3.60
N ALA A 269 -22.33 23.40 -3.87
CA ALA A 269 -22.70 22.24 -3.09
C ALA A 269 -22.52 22.51 -1.59
N ARG A 270 -23.41 21.97 -0.75
CA ARG A 270 -23.42 22.23 0.70
C ARG A 270 -23.32 20.91 1.47
N ASP A 271 -22.48 20.89 2.49
CA ASP A 271 -22.48 19.80 3.46
C ASP A 271 -23.60 19.99 4.52
N ASN A 272 -23.63 19.05 5.46
CA ASN A 272 -24.64 19.06 6.54
C ASN A 272 -24.55 20.28 7.45
N ASP A 273 -23.42 20.99 7.49
CA ASP A 273 -23.24 22.23 8.25
C ASP A 273 -23.50 23.48 7.39
N GLY A 274 -23.88 23.28 6.15
CA GLY A 274 -24.13 24.34 5.17
C GLY A 274 -22.84 24.89 4.54
N TRP A 275 -21.69 24.26 4.78
CA TRP A 275 -20.43 24.71 4.22
C TRP A 275 -20.36 24.43 2.72
N THR A 276 -20.00 25.45 1.95
CA THR A 276 -19.69 25.31 0.53
C THR A 276 -18.20 25.08 0.30
N PRO A 277 -17.77 24.64 -0.91
CA PRO A 277 -16.36 24.60 -1.27
C PRO A 277 -15.64 25.92 -1.01
N LEU A 278 -16.30 27.06 -1.30
CA LEU A 278 -15.74 28.39 -1.08
C LEU A 278 -15.57 28.73 0.41
N ILE A 279 -16.55 28.35 1.26
CA ILE A 279 -16.43 28.50 2.72
C ILE A 279 -15.24 27.66 3.23
N LYS A 280 -15.11 26.39 2.79
CA LYS A 280 -13.99 25.53 3.16
C LYS A 280 -12.63 26.12 2.73
N ALA A 281 -12.55 26.69 1.53
CA ALA A 281 -11.34 27.35 1.05
C ALA A 281 -10.99 28.59 1.86
N ALA A 282 -11.98 29.46 2.13
CA ALA A 282 -11.80 30.68 2.92
C ALA A 282 -11.44 30.36 4.38
N ALA A 283 -12.13 29.43 5.01
CA ALA A 283 -11.84 28.98 6.37
C ALA A 283 -10.47 28.31 6.51
N GLY A 284 -9.99 27.63 5.47
CA GLY A 284 -8.67 27.02 5.41
C GLY A 284 -7.52 27.93 4.97
N GLY A 285 -7.79 29.19 4.58
CA GLY A 285 -6.79 30.11 4.07
C GLY A 285 -6.22 29.72 2.67
N ARG A 286 -6.99 28.98 1.86
CA ARG A 286 -6.57 28.34 0.60
C ARG A 286 -6.83 29.28 -0.58
N ILE A 287 -5.92 30.22 -0.81
CA ILE A 287 -6.10 31.34 -1.75
C ILE A 287 -6.31 30.86 -3.18
N GLU A 288 -5.50 29.90 -3.66
CA GLU A 288 -5.59 29.40 -5.03
C GLU A 288 -6.94 28.67 -5.28
N LEU A 289 -7.34 27.85 -4.32
CA LEU A 289 -8.65 27.18 -4.38
C LEU A 289 -9.80 28.18 -4.37
N ALA A 290 -9.75 29.20 -3.49
CA ALA A 290 -10.77 30.26 -3.43
C ALA A 290 -10.84 31.03 -4.74
N ARG A 291 -9.68 31.34 -5.35
CA ARG A 291 -9.61 31.99 -6.67
C ARG A 291 -10.29 31.17 -7.74
N LEU A 292 -9.96 29.88 -7.85
CA LEU A 292 -10.58 28.95 -8.79
C LEU A 292 -12.10 28.91 -8.62
N LEU A 293 -12.57 28.76 -7.38
CA LEU A 293 -14.01 28.69 -7.09
C LEU A 293 -14.75 29.98 -7.45
N LEU A 294 -14.17 31.15 -7.16
CA LEU A 294 -14.73 32.44 -7.53
C LEU A 294 -14.79 32.65 -9.06
N GLU A 295 -13.74 32.22 -9.79
CA GLU A 295 -13.68 32.22 -11.25
C GLU A 295 -14.74 31.28 -11.88
N ARG A 296 -15.10 30.22 -11.17
CA ARG A 296 -16.14 29.26 -11.58
C ARG A 296 -17.54 29.63 -11.06
N GLY A 297 -17.73 30.84 -10.53
CA GLY A 297 -19.02 31.36 -10.16
C GLY A 297 -19.53 30.97 -8.77
N ALA A 298 -18.63 30.60 -7.87
CA ALA A 298 -19.01 30.33 -6.48
C ALA A 298 -19.71 31.58 -5.88
N ASP A 299 -20.81 31.33 -5.16
CA ASP A 299 -21.55 32.35 -4.49
C ASP A 299 -20.92 32.69 -3.12
N MET A 300 -20.54 33.96 -2.96
CA MET A 300 -19.94 34.49 -1.74
C MET A 300 -20.91 34.74 -0.61
N ASP A 301 -22.21 34.80 -0.93
CA ASP A 301 -23.26 35.22 -0.01
C ASP A 301 -23.98 34.02 0.64
N VAL A 302 -23.66 32.79 0.24
CA VAL A 302 -24.16 31.58 0.89
C VAL A 302 -23.67 31.54 2.34
N VAL A 303 -24.59 31.26 3.26
CA VAL A 303 -24.30 31.18 4.71
C VAL A 303 -24.27 29.73 5.18
N ASP A 304 -23.42 29.47 6.14
CA ASP A 304 -23.41 28.21 6.91
C ASP A 304 -24.54 28.19 7.97
N LYS A 305 -24.66 27.13 8.78
CA LYS A 305 -25.65 27.04 9.87
C LYS A 305 -25.44 28.06 10.99
N LEU A 306 -24.28 28.73 11.03
CA LEU A 306 -23.97 29.81 11.96
C LEU A 306 -24.13 31.20 11.34
N GLU A 307 -24.86 31.29 10.20
CA GLU A 307 -25.08 32.49 9.44
C GLU A 307 -23.83 33.22 8.93
N ARG A 308 -22.72 32.47 8.75
CA ARG A 308 -21.42 33.00 8.31
C ARG A 308 -21.22 32.74 6.84
N THR A 309 -20.78 33.76 6.12
CA THR A 309 -20.41 33.70 4.70
C THR A 309 -18.92 33.38 4.53
N ALA A 310 -18.52 32.95 3.32
CA ALA A 310 -17.14 32.81 2.95
C ALA A 310 -16.32 34.08 3.16
N SER A 311 -16.92 35.25 2.92
CA SER A 311 -16.31 36.58 3.15
C SER A 311 -15.96 36.83 4.62
N MET A 312 -16.79 36.37 5.56
CA MET A 312 -16.49 36.50 7.00
C MET A 312 -15.27 35.64 7.39
N TYR A 313 -15.18 34.44 6.86
CA TYR A 313 -13.99 33.59 7.08
C TYR A 313 -12.73 34.16 6.43
N ALA A 314 -12.85 34.80 5.27
CA ALA A 314 -11.74 35.47 4.59
C ALA A 314 -11.23 36.69 5.36
N GLY A 315 -12.08 37.35 6.14
CA GLY A 315 -11.72 38.55 6.94
C GLY A 315 -11.12 38.25 8.31
N LEU A 316 -10.84 36.98 8.65
CA LEU A 316 -10.20 36.64 9.92
C LEU A 316 -8.75 37.15 9.98
N PRO A 317 -8.20 37.48 11.18
CA PRO A 317 -6.83 37.95 11.32
C PRO A 317 -5.80 37.00 10.68
N GLY A 318 -4.79 37.57 10.01
CA GLY A 318 -3.76 36.83 9.30
C GLY A 318 -4.17 36.29 7.92
N ARG A 319 -5.27 36.83 7.35
CA ARG A 319 -5.80 36.43 6.02
C ARG A 319 -5.98 37.61 5.07
N GLU A 320 -5.08 38.55 5.11
CA GLU A 320 -5.16 39.82 4.33
C GLU A 320 -5.25 39.54 2.83
N ASP A 321 -4.48 38.57 2.31
CA ASP A 321 -4.53 38.18 0.89
C ASP A 321 -5.86 37.55 0.49
N MET A 322 -6.47 36.76 1.37
CA MET A 322 -7.79 36.18 1.14
C MET A 322 -8.85 37.28 1.11
N ALA A 323 -8.80 38.23 2.05
CA ALA A 323 -9.70 39.39 2.10
C ALA A 323 -9.55 40.25 0.84
N ALA A 324 -8.33 40.50 0.38
CA ALA A 324 -8.07 41.21 -0.86
C ALA A 324 -8.67 40.50 -2.09
N LEU A 325 -8.53 39.18 -2.18
CA LEU A 325 -9.12 38.35 -3.23
C LEU A 325 -10.65 38.51 -3.27
N PHE A 326 -11.32 38.41 -2.11
CA PHE A 326 -12.79 38.56 -2.01
C PHE A 326 -13.24 39.96 -2.36
N ASN A 327 -12.53 41.02 -1.94
CA ASN A 327 -12.83 42.41 -2.29
C ASN A 327 -12.71 42.63 -3.81
N ALA A 328 -11.65 42.08 -4.44
CA ALA A 328 -11.47 42.14 -5.88
C ALA A 328 -12.61 41.41 -6.63
N ALA A 329 -13.04 40.26 -6.15
CA ALA A 329 -14.15 39.50 -6.73
C ALA A 329 -15.49 40.27 -6.60
N LYS A 330 -15.75 40.91 -5.46
CA LYS A 330 -16.94 41.78 -5.26
C LYS A 330 -16.94 42.98 -6.21
N ALA A 331 -15.79 43.59 -6.43
CA ALA A 331 -15.69 44.74 -7.34
C ALA A 331 -16.01 44.37 -8.80
N ARG A 332 -15.69 43.13 -9.22
CA ARG A 332 -15.99 42.61 -10.58
C ARG A 332 -17.47 42.28 -10.78
N LYS A 333 -18.22 41.99 -9.70
CA LYS A 333 -19.68 41.69 -9.75
C LYS A 333 -20.56 42.92 -9.70
N LYS A 334 -20.04 44.14 -9.46
CA LYS A 334 -20.82 45.36 -9.55
C LYS A 334 -21.00 45.71 -11.04
N PRO A 335 -22.26 45.92 -11.50
CA PRO A 335 -22.57 46.28 -12.87
C PRO A 335 -21.97 47.62 -13.29
#